data_4c5f0821fa6065a97413bac8e4a5d7cf
#
_entry.id   4c5f0821fa6065a97413bac8e4a5d7cf
#
_cell.length_a   1.000
_cell.length_b   1.000
_cell.length_c   1.000
_cell.angle_alpha   90.00
_cell.angle_beta   90.00
_cell.angle_gamma   90.00
#
_symmetry.space_group_name_H-M   'P 1'
#
loop_
_entity.id
_entity.type
_entity.pdbx_description
1 polymer ?
#
loop_
_entity_poly.entity_id
_entity_poly.type
_entity_poly.pdbx_seq_one_letter_code
_entity_poly.pdbx_strand_id
1 'polypeptide(L)'
;MGYKTLLILLYSLPFCSFSQWGCTDPQATNYDVNASINDGSCIYSPTNYTLSLINNLSDVLQENSGLIRVGNLLYTFNDSGSGALIYELDTLGTVIRTIVITGATNVDWEAITSNSTHVFIGDVGNNNGNRHDLCLYRFLKSDLTFDTIQAEKLAFYWSDQTQFTSLPNANNYDCEAIVADADSITLFSKNWGDLQTRRYRLPTFWTDTIAAQLIDSFNVDGLITDACADTIEHRSYLLGYKNNGSNFYTSFVWCLWDYQSQDVFSGNRRRIEVGNVLNLAQTEGIALNAANKGYVSSEKVASVITIAPKLFQFDFSQFVEPTASVKPTEAMDPFQLIPHLEEGYTELMIPMPFNQCMLTDIQGRTIHLESTNRFNIYVRGFVLLTVDGKNTLLFLP
;
A
#
# COMPACT_ATOMS: atom_id res chain seq x y z
N MET A 1 49.54 -57.80 15.70
CA MET A 1 48.15 -57.52 15.27
C MET A 1 47.96 -56.02 15.27
N GLY A 2 48.02 -55.37 14.10
CA GLY A 2 47.89 -53.95 13.95
C GLY A 2 46.47 -53.61 13.55
N TYR A 3 45.77 -52.84 14.35
CA TYR A 3 44.47 -52.31 14.02
C TYR A 3 44.62 -51.09 13.10
N LYS A 4 44.10 -51.19 11.88
CA LYS A 4 43.95 -50.06 10.95
C LYS A 4 42.68 -49.30 11.29
N THR A 5 42.81 -48.12 11.87
CA THR A 5 41.69 -47.21 12.12
C THR A 5 41.33 -46.57 10.78
N LEU A 6 40.10 -46.87 10.28
CA LEU A 6 39.53 -46.25 9.10
C LEU A 6 38.94 -44.86 9.52
N LEU A 7 39.57 -43.79 9.11
CA LEU A 7 39.09 -42.41 9.29
C LEU A 7 38.05 -42.11 8.19
N ILE A 8 36.77 -42.13 8.50
CA ILE A 8 35.72 -41.70 7.59
C ILE A 8 35.62 -40.16 7.67
N LEU A 9 36.12 -39.50 6.66
CA LEU A 9 35.91 -38.06 6.47
C LEU A 9 34.48 -37.80 5.97
N LEU A 10 33.56 -37.42 6.86
CA LEU A 10 32.26 -36.89 6.46
C LEU A 10 32.49 -35.47 5.87
N TYR A 11 32.46 -35.34 4.56
CA TYR A 11 32.31 -34.05 3.91
C TYR A 11 30.87 -33.56 4.13
N SER A 12 30.68 -32.59 5.02
CA SER A 12 29.47 -31.80 5.05
C SER A 12 29.51 -30.84 3.86
N LEU A 13 28.80 -31.18 2.80
CA LEU A 13 28.52 -30.23 1.73
C LEU A 13 27.72 -29.08 2.33
N PRO A 14 28.12 -27.81 2.09
CA PRO A 14 27.27 -26.70 2.48
C PRO A 14 25.96 -26.83 1.71
N PHE A 15 24.84 -26.93 2.44
CA PHE A 15 23.53 -26.72 1.87
C PHE A 15 23.49 -25.28 1.38
N CYS A 16 23.76 -25.03 0.11
CA CYS A 16 23.36 -23.81 -0.55
C CYS A 16 21.82 -23.80 -0.55
N SER A 17 21.22 -23.07 0.37
CA SER A 17 19.82 -22.73 0.26
C SER A 17 19.66 -21.84 -0.97
N PHE A 18 19.26 -22.45 -2.09
CA PHE A 18 18.84 -21.68 -3.25
C PHE A 18 17.56 -20.95 -2.88
N SER A 19 17.55 -19.64 -3.06
CA SER A 19 16.36 -18.83 -2.96
C SER A 19 15.34 -19.31 -3.99
N GLN A 20 14.24 -19.90 -3.56
CA GLN A 20 13.20 -20.42 -4.44
C GLN A 20 12.07 -19.41 -4.56
N TRP A 21 11.72 -19.08 -5.80
CA TRP A 21 10.60 -18.21 -6.13
C TRP A 21 9.30 -19.01 -6.12
N GLY A 22 8.22 -18.41 -5.59
CA GLY A 22 6.90 -19.02 -5.53
C GLY A 22 5.98 -18.25 -4.61
N CYS A 23 4.78 -18.79 -4.40
CA CYS A 23 3.83 -18.21 -3.46
C CYS A 23 4.24 -18.48 -2.02
N THR A 24 4.52 -17.43 -1.25
CA THR A 24 4.97 -17.50 0.15
C THR A 24 3.85 -17.37 1.17
N ASP A 25 2.60 -17.09 0.74
CA ASP A 25 1.47 -16.88 1.65
C ASP A 25 0.75 -18.20 1.98
N PRO A 26 0.75 -18.64 3.25
CA PRO A 26 0.06 -19.86 3.67
C PRO A 26 -1.46 -19.86 3.45
N GLN A 27 -2.09 -18.68 3.25
CA GLN A 27 -3.52 -18.59 2.94
C GLN A 27 -3.84 -18.86 1.47
N ALA A 28 -2.83 -18.85 0.60
CA ALA A 28 -3.01 -19.11 -0.82
C ALA A 28 -3.25 -20.60 -1.11
N THR A 29 -4.05 -20.91 -2.13
CA THR A 29 -4.33 -22.28 -2.55
C THR A 29 -3.14 -22.98 -3.18
N ASN A 30 -2.17 -22.20 -3.67
CA ASN A 30 -0.93 -22.64 -4.30
C ASN A 30 0.31 -22.28 -3.46
N TYR A 31 0.16 -22.19 -2.14
CA TYR A 31 1.29 -21.97 -1.22
C TYR A 31 2.40 -23.00 -1.45
N ASP A 32 3.63 -22.52 -1.58
CA ASP A 32 4.83 -23.36 -1.65
C ASP A 32 5.68 -23.18 -0.39
N VAL A 33 5.71 -24.21 0.44
CA VAL A 33 6.49 -24.22 1.71
C VAL A 33 8.01 -24.04 1.48
N ASN A 34 8.51 -24.31 0.27
CA ASN A 34 9.91 -24.17 -0.07
C ASN A 34 10.22 -22.77 -0.65
N ALA A 35 9.20 -22.00 -1.04
CA ALA A 35 9.41 -20.66 -1.56
C ALA A 35 9.93 -19.74 -0.44
N SER A 36 11.00 -19.02 -0.73
CA SER A 36 11.61 -18.02 0.14
C SER A 36 11.52 -16.61 -0.41
N ILE A 37 11.10 -16.47 -1.67
CA ILE A 37 10.85 -15.18 -2.34
C ILE A 37 9.47 -15.24 -2.97
N ASN A 38 8.61 -14.28 -2.60
CA ASN A 38 7.32 -14.12 -3.25
C ASN A 38 7.51 -13.65 -4.69
N ASP A 39 6.90 -14.36 -5.64
CA ASP A 39 6.92 -14.03 -7.07
C ASP A 39 5.58 -13.45 -7.58
N GLY A 40 4.65 -13.13 -6.65
CA GLY A 40 3.33 -12.63 -6.98
C GLY A 40 2.37 -13.66 -7.58
N SER A 41 2.72 -14.95 -7.53
CA SER A 41 1.90 -16.04 -8.09
C SER A 41 0.80 -16.56 -7.16
N CYS A 42 0.66 -16.01 -5.95
CA CYS A 42 -0.33 -16.47 -4.98
C CYS A 42 -1.76 -16.37 -5.51
N ILE A 43 -2.52 -17.46 -5.36
CA ILE A 43 -3.92 -17.60 -5.78
C ILE A 43 -4.78 -17.82 -4.53
N TYR A 44 -5.83 -17.02 -4.38
CA TYR A 44 -6.73 -17.07 -3.24
C TYR A 44 -8.10 -17.61 -3.65
N SER A 45 -8.73 -18.36 -2.75
CA SER A 45 -10.14 -18.73 -2.90
C SER A 45 -11.02 -17.47 -2.89
N PRO A 46 -12.19 -17.49 -3.55
CA PRO A 46 -13.16 -16.40 -3.47
C PRO A 46 -13.40 -15.96 -2.04
N THR A 47 -13.22 -14.68 -1.78
CA THR A 47 -13.26 -14.12 -0.42
C THR A 47 -14.40 -13.11 -0.32
N ASN A 48 -15.20 -13.23 0.73
CA ASN A 48 -16.28 -12.29 1.04
C ASN A 48 -16.04 -11.67 2.42
N TYR A 49 -16.42 -10.40 2.56
CA TYR A 49 -16.39 -9.68 3.82
C TYR A 49 -17.60 -8.73 3.90
N THR A 50 -18.19 -8.61 5.05
CA THR A 50 -19.29 -7.66 5.26
C THR A 50 -18.76 -6.41 5.95
N LEU A 51 -18.85 -5.27 5.28
CA LEU A 51 -18.51 -3.98 5.86
C LEU A 51 -19.43 -3.67 7.05
N SER A 52 -18.87 -3.15 8.13
CA SER A 52 -19.66 -2.74 9.31
C SER A 52 -20.15 -1.32 9.12
N LEU A 53 -21.49 -1.14 9.05
CA LEU A 53 -22.10 0.19 8.93
C LEU A 53 -21.79 1.01 10.18
N ILE A 54 -21.25 2.20 9.99
CA ILE A 54 -21.11 3.21 11.04
C ILE A 54 -22.36 4.07 11.07
N ASN A 55 -22.70 4.73 9.93
CA ASN A 55 -23.83 5.64 9.85
C ASN A 55 -24.26 5.90 8.41
N ASN A 56 -25.46 6.40 8.21
CA ASN A 56 -25.82 7.10 6.98
C ASN A 56 -25.16 8.49 7.01
N LEU A 57 -24.61 8.89 5.87
CA LEU A 57 -24.08 10.24 5.71
C LEU A 57 -25.20 11.26 5.47
N SER A 58 -24.91 12.53 5.72
CA SER A 58 -25.83 13.63 5.43
C SER A 58 -26.10 13.76 3.93
N ASP A 59 -27.32 14.20 3.56
CA ASP A 59 -27.66 14.49 2.16
C ASP A 59 -26.76 15.56 1.51
N VAL A 60 -26.02 16.35 2.28
CA VAL A 60 -25.01 17.26 1.73
C VAL A 60 -23.85 16.50 1.04
N LEU A 61 -23.68 15.23 1.39
CA LEU A 61 -22.67 14.30 0.84
C LEU A 61 -23.30 13.27 -0.09
N GLN A 62 -24.38 13.62 -0.78
CA GLN A 62 -25.12 12.65 -1.60
C GLN A 62 -24.30 12.09 -2.77
N GLU A 63 -23.31 12.83 -3.25
CA GLU A 63 -22.39 12.46 -4.35
C GLU A 63 -20.94 12.46 -3.86
N ASN A 64 -20.72 12.01 -2.59
CA ASN A 64 -19.36 11.98 -2.07
C ASN A 64 -18.49 11.01 -2.86
N SER A 65 -17.33 11.50 -3.31
CA SER A 65 -16.32 10.77 -4.03
C SER A 65 -14.96 10.96 -3.36
N GLY A 66 -14.21 9.86 -3.24
CA GLY A 66 -12.93 9.86 -2.55
C GLY A 66 -12.99 10.09 -1.04
N LEU A 67 -12.04 9.52 -0.31
CA LEU A 67 -11.97 9.64 1.15
C LEU A 67 -10.52 9.59 1.63
N ILE A 68 -10.14 10.55 2.48
CA ILE A 68 -8.87 10.46 3.24
C ILE A 68 -9.08 10.62 4.73
N ARG A 69 -8.14 10.12 5.50
CA ARG A 69 -8.03 10.37 6.93
C ARG A 69 -6.79 11.18 7.26
N VAL A 70 -6.97 12.29 7.99
CA VAL A 70 -5.87 13.09 8.54
C VAL A 70 -6.08 13.26 10.03
N GLY A 71 -5.16 12.75 10.83
CA GLY A 71 -5.35 12.69 12.28
C GLY A 71 -6.54 11.80 12.65
N ASN A 72 -7.51 12.36 13.35
CA ASN A 72 -8.76 11.69 13.74
C ASN A 72 -9.99 12.16 12.95
N LEU A 73 -9.77 12.83 11.82
CA LEU A 73 -10.82 13.39 10.98
C LEU A 73 -10.79 12.75 9.61
N LEU A 74 -11.95 12.69 8.99
CA LEU A 74 -12.13 12.24 7.61
C LEU A 74 -12.40 13.45 6.72
N TYR A 75 -11.96 13.41 5.48
CA TYR A 75 -12.17 14.45 4.48
C TYR A 75 -12.63 13.81 3.18
N THR A 76 -13.70 14.38 2.64
CA THR A 76 -14.33 13.98 1.37
C THR A 76 -14.83 15.20 0.62
N PHE A 77 -15.33 15.03 -0.58
CA PHE A 77 -15.96 16.06 -1.40
C PHE A 77 -17.12 15.43 -2.18
N ASN A 78 -17.95 16.24 -2.83
CA ASN A 78 -18.86 15.74 -3.85
C ASN A 78 -18.22 15.86 -5.24
N ASP A 79 -18.58 14.95 -6.13
CA ASP A 79 -18.10 14.92 -7.50
C ASP A 79 -18.54 16.13 -8.36
N SER A 80 -18.73 15.95 -9.64
CA SER A 80 -19.05 17.00 -10.60
C SER A 80 -20.33 17.78 -10.26
N GLY A 81 -20.36 19.07 -10.70
CA GLY A 81 -21.50 19.95 -10.49
C GLY A 81 -21.62 20.59 -9.11
N SER A 82 -20.77 20.23 -8.18
CA SER A 82 -20.62 20.81 -6.85
C SER A 82 -19.59 21.95 -6.87
N GLY A 83 -19.58 22.79 -5.82
CA GLY A 83 -18.52 23.78 -5.64
C GLY A 83 -17.16 23.11 -5.32
N ALA A 84 -16.07 23.88 -5.42
CA ALA A 84 -14.76 23.43 -4.98
C ALA A 84 -14.70 23.41 -3.44
N LEU A 85 -15.28 22.38 -2.85
CA LEU A 85 -15.52 22.24 -1.40
C LEU A 85 -15.00 20.90 -0.91
N ILE A 86 -14.37 20.91 0.26
CA ILE A 86 -14.05 19.70 1.03
C ILE A 86 -14.91 19.69 2.29
N TYR A 87 -15.42 18.55 2.65
CA TYR A 87 -16.18 18.33 3.89
C TYR A 87 -15.28 17.60 4.89
N GLU A 88 -15.13 18.20 6.06
CA GLU A 88 -14.47 17.60 7.23
C GLU A 88 -15.50 16.88 8.08
N LEU A 89 -15.24 15.61 8.38
CA LEU A 89 -16.13 14.75 9.16
C LEU A 89 -15.42 14.20 10.40
N ASP A 90 -16.20 13.91 11.41
CA ASP A 90 -15.75 13.01 12.48
C ASP A 90 -15.73 11.54 11.99
N THR A 91 -15.22 10.65 12.82
CA THR A 91 -15.16 9.21 12.49
C THR A 91 -16.52 8.50 12.54
N LEU A 92 -17.59 9.21 12.90
CA LEU A 92 -18.96 8.74 12.83
C LEU A 92 -19.68 9.23 11.57
N GLY A 93 -19.00 10.00 10.70
CA GLY A 93 -19.54 10.52 9.45
C GLY A 93 -20.36 11.81 9.63
N THR A 94 -20.27 12.48 10.79
CA THR A 94 -20.91 13.77 10.99
C THR A 94 -20.09 14.87 10.36
N VAL A 95 -20.70 15.70 9.49
CA VAL A 95 -20.03 16.87 8.92
C VAL A 95 -19.80 17.91 10.02
N ILE A 96 -18.52 18.20 10.27
CA ILE A 96 -18.08 19.19 11.26
C ILE A 96 -17.99 20.58 10.60
N ARG A 97 -17.43 20.61 9.38
CA ARG A 97 -17.08 21.85 8.70
C ARG A 97 -17.01 21.64 7.19
N THR A 98 -17.25 22.73 6.45
CA THR A 98 -17.01 22.81 5.01
C THR A 98 -15.83 23.74 4.76
N ILE A 99 -14.88 23.31 3.94
CA ILE A 99 -13.67 24.04 3.58
C ILE A 99 -13.77 24.45 2.11
N VAL A 100 -13.58 25.75 1.83
CA VAL A 100 -13.58 26.28 0.47
C VAL A 100 -12.19 26.19 -0.14
N ILE A 101 -12.06 25.61 -1.33
CA ILE A 101 -10.80 25.54 -2.04
C ILE A 101 -10.75 26.60 -3.12
N THR A 102 -10.02 27.70 -2.86
CA THR A 102 -9.79 28.76 -3.82
C THR A 102 -8.66 28.39 -4.79
N GLY A 103 -8.68 28.96 -6.01
CA GLY A 103 -7.76 28.58 -7.08
C GLY A 103 -8.09 27.24 -7.73
N ALA A 104 -9.20 26.62 -7.34
CA ALA A 104 -9.70 25.37 -7.89
C ALA A 104 -11.11 25.54 -8.46
N THR A 105 -11.44 24.67 -9.41
CA THR A 105 -12.79 24.48 -9.96
C THR A 105 -13.08 22.99 -9.88
N ASN A 106 -14.26 22.61 -9.41
CA ASN A 106 -14.70 21.23 -9.49
C ASN A 106 -15.39 21.02 -10.86
N VAL A 107 -14.62 20.48 -11.82
CA VAL A 107 -15.17 20.06 -13.14
C VAL A 107 -15.69 18.63 -12.99
N ASP A 108 -14.85 17.76 -12.44
CA ASP A 108 -15.15 16.34 -12.24
C ASP A 108 -14.15 15.77 -11.21
N TRP A 109 -14.29 16.22 -9.94
CA TRP A 109 -13.44 15.75 -8.86
C TRP A 109 -13.80 14.31 -8.49
N GLU A 110 -12.82 13.42 -8.52
CA GLU A 110 -13.07 11.99 -8.33
C GLU A 110 -12.11 11.34 -7.34
N ALA A 111 -11.05 12.03 -6.95
CA ALA A 111 -10.04 11.43 -6.10
C ALA A 111 -9.47 12.42 -5.08
N ILE A 112 -9.13 11.93 -3.90
CA ILE A 112 -8.37 12.69 -2.91
C ILE A 112 -7.32 11.80 -2.27
N THR A 113 -6.11 12.33 -2.07
CA THR A 113 -5.05 11.61 -1.37
C THR A 113 -4.17 12.59 -0.58
N SER A 114 -3.31 12.06 0.27
CA SER A 114 -2.33 12.88 0.97
C SER A 114 -1.03 12.12 1.23
N ASN A 115 0.08 12.83 1.17
CA ASN A 115 1.36 12.35 1.71
C ASN A 115 1.66 12.98 3.08
N SER A 116 2.92 12.98 3.51
CA SER A 116 3.31 13.57 4.81
C SER A 116 3.04 15.07 4.90
N THR A 117 3.08 15.82 3.79
CA THR A 117 3.07 17.28 3.77
C THR A 117 1.89 17.91 3.02
N HIS A 118 1.36 17.26 2.00
CA HIS A 118 0.35 17.81 1.11
C HIS A 118 -0.89 16.94 1.01
N VAL A 119 -2.00 17.58 0.65
CA VAL A 119 -3.23 16.96 0.13
C VAL A 119 -3.30 17.24 -1.37
N PHE A 120 -3.80 16.25 -2.09
CA PHE A 120 -4.02 16.31 -3.55
C PHE A 120 -5.46 15.93 -3.84
N ILE A 121 -6.15 16.73 -4.65
CA ILE A 121 -7.50 16.45 -5.16
C ILE A 121 -7.37 16.25 -6.67
N GLY A 122 -7.90 15.15 -7.17
CA GLY A 122 -7.93 14.82 -8.59
C GLY A 122 -9.18 15.34 -9.28
N ASP A 123 -9.02 16.31 -10.18
CA ASP A 123 -10.02 16.70 -11.16
C ASP A 123 -9.75 15.86 -12.42
N VAL A 124 -10.10 14.59 -12.31
CA VAL A 124 -9.61 13.52 -13.19
C VAL A 124 -10.71 12.66 -13.80
N GLY A 125 -11.98 12.84 -13.38
CA GLY A 125 -13.11 12.18 -13.98
C GLY A 125 -13.20 12.48 -15.46
N ASN A 126 -13.38 11.44 -16.27
CA ASN A 126 -13.37 11.53 -17.73
C ASN A 126 -14.22 10.44 -18.36
N ASN A 127 -15.42 10.27 -17.84
CA ASN A 127 -16.41 9.25 -18.28
C ASN A 127 -16.61 9.21 -19.80
N ASN A 128 -16.44 10.36 -20.47
CA ASN A 128 -16.53 10.47 -21.92
C ASN A 128 -15.19 10.19 -22.65
N GLY A 129 -14.06 10.16 -21.97
CA GLY A 129 -12.75 9.93 -22.55
C GLY A 129 -12.22 11.07 -23.43
N ASN A 130 -12.73 12.29 -23.29
CA ASN A 130 -12.43 13.39 -24.20
C ASN A 130 -11.91 14.67 -23.52
N ARG A 131 -11.64 14.64 -22.23
CA ARG A 131 -11.10 15.80 -21.50
C ARG A 131 -9.65 16.09 -21.86
N HIS A 132 -9.32 17.40 -21.93
CA HIS A 132 -7.98 17.94 -22.19
C HIS A 132 -7.45 18.78 -21.02
N ASP A 133 -8.19 18.87 -19.94
CA ASP A 133 -7.98 19.80 -18.82
C ASP A 133 -7.75 19.09 -17.48
N LEU A 134 -7.37 17.81 -17.53
CA LEU A 134 -7.10 17.00 -16.35
C LEU A 134 -6.05 17.65 -15.47
N CYS A 135 -6.28 17.63 -14.15
CA CYS A 135 -5.33 18.21 -13.22
C CYS A 135 -5.45 17.62 -11.81
N LEU A 136 -4.43 17.88 -11.02
CA LEU A 136 -4.49 17.75 -9.56
C LEU A 136 -4.46 19.13 -8.94
N TYR A 137 -5.22 19.34 -7.87
CA TYR A 137 -5.10 20.52 -7.01
C TYR A 137 -4.32 20.11 -5.76
N ARG A 138 -3.30 20.90 -5.40
CA ARG A 138 -2.40 20.63 -4.29
C ARG A 138 -2.41 21.76 -3.28
N PHE A 139 -2.39 21.43 -2.00
CA PHE A 139 -2.22 22.39 -0.91
C PHE A 139 -1.53 21.73 0.30
N LEU A 140 -1.03 22.52 1.24
CA LEU A 140 -0.38 21.97 2.44
C LEU A 140 -1.41 21.29 3.35
N LYS A 141 -1.06 20.11 3.85
CA LYS A 141 -1.90 19.36 4.81
C LYS A 141 -2.17 20.16 6.09
N SER A 142 -1.24 21.03 6.52
CA SER A 142 -1.41 21.94 7.63
C SER A 142 -2.54 22.95 7.43
N ASP A 143 -2.85 23.28 6.18
CA ASP A 143 -3.87 24.29 5.84
C ASP A 143 -5.28 23.76 6.06
N LEU A 144 -5.47 22.45 6.26
CA LEU A 144 -6.76 21.86 6.66
C LEU A 144 -7.32 22.45 7.97
N THR A 145 -6.55 23.25 8.70
CA THR A 145 -7.04 24.01 9.87
C THR A 145 -7.83 25.26 9.51
N PHE A 146 -7.79 25.72 8.24
CA PHE A 146 -8.48 26.92 7.77
C PHE A 146 -9.80 26.57 7.08
N ASP A 147 -10.76 27.52 7.06
CA ASP A 147 -12.05 27.37 6.37
C ASP A 147 -11.94 27.69 4.87
N THR A 148 -10.84 28.30 4.45
CA THR A 148 -10.55 28.62 3.06
C THR A 148 -9.07 28.33 2.78
N ILE A 149 -8.80 27.57 1.73
CA ILE A 149 -7.46 27.10 1.37
C ILE A 149 -7.19 27.50 -0.08
N GLN A 150 -6.01 28.06 -0.35
CA GLN A 150 -5.55 28.32 -1.71
C GLN A 150 -4.84 27.08 -2.25
N ALA A 151 -5.35 26.52 -3.33
CA ALA A 151 -4.73 25.40 -4.01
C ALA A 151 -3.88 25.83 -5.21
N GLU A 152 -2.86 25.02 -5.51
CA GLU A 152 -2.07 25.07 -6.73
C GLU A 152 -2.62 24.06 -7.75
N LYS A 153 -2.82 24.49 -8.99
CA LYS A 153 -3.26 23.60 -10.07
C LYS A 153 -2.05 22.96 -10.75
N LEU A 154 -2.07 21.65 -10.86
CA LEU A 154 -1.03 20.80 -11.46
C LEU A 154 -1.64 20.08 -12.67
N ALA A 155 -1.51 20.66 -13.87
CA ALA A 155 -2.11 20.14 -15.10
C ALA A 155 -1.32 18.96 -15.68
N PHE A 156 -2.01 17.95 -16.22
CA PHE A 156 -1.38 16.78 -16.84
C PHE A 156 -2.24 16.21 -17.98
N TYR A 157 -1.68 15.26 -18.72
CA TYR A 157 -2.38 14.46 -19.72
C TYR A 157 -1.87 13.01 -19.69
N TRP A 158 -2.67 12.05 -20.19
CA TRP A 158 -2.25 10.65 -20.27
C TRP A 158 -1.22 10.48 -21.40
N SER A 159 -0.07 9.86 -21.10
CA SER A 159 1.04 9.70 -22.06
C SER A 159 0.67 8.85 -23.28
N ASP A 160 -0.33 7.99 -23.17
CA ASP A 160 -0.78 7.05 -24.19
C ASP A 160 -2.14 7.40 -24.82
N GLN A 161 -2.78 8.51 -24.40
CA GLN A 161 -4.04 8.93 -25.00
C GLN A 161 -3.79 9.76 -26.27
N THR A 162 -4.17 9.21 -27.42
CA THR A 162 -4.02 9.84 -28.72
C THR A 162 -5.37 10.18 -29.39
N GLN A 163 -6.48 9.69 -28.81
CA GLN A 163 -7.83 9.90 -29.31
C GLN A 163 -8.70 10.54 -28.24
N PHE A 164 -9.47 11.55 -28.64
CA PHE A 164 -10.36 12.31 -27.76
C PHE A 164 -11.80 12.32 -28.29
N THR A 165 -12.16 11.32 -29.08
CA THR A 165 -13.55 11.10 -29.47
C THR A 165 -14.34 10.67 -28.24
N SER A 166 -15.49 11.32 -27.99
CA SER A 166 -16.35 10.97 -26.87
C SER A 166 -16.85 9.53 -27.00
N LEU A 167 -16.56 8.70 -25.99
CA LEU A 167 -16.97 7.32 -25.84
C LEU A 167 -17.53 7.12 -24.42
N PRO A 168 -18.75 7.59 -24.14
CA PRO A 168 -19.33 7.57 -22.80
C PRO A 168 -19.35 6.15 -22.21
N ASN A 169 -18.74 5.98 -21.04
CA ASN A 169 -18.66 4.70 -20.32
C ASN A 169 -18.15 3.52 -21.19
N ALA A 170 -17.24 3.82 -22.13
CA ALA A 170 -16.67 2.84 -23.05
C ALA A 170 -15.19 3.13 -23.38
N ASN A 171 -14.56 4.04 -22.64
CA ASN A 171 -13.16 4.40 -22.80
C ASN A 171 -12.31 3.87 -21.63
N ASN A 172 -10.98 4.04 -21.69
CA ASN A 172 -10.03 3.60 -20.66
C ASN A 172 -9.16 4.76 -20.13
N TYR A 173 -9.69 5.99 -20.16
CA TYR A 173 -8.99 7.21 -19.74
C TYR A 173 -9.75 7.99 -18.67
N ASP A 174 -10.72 7.35 -18.04
CA ASP A 174 -11.34 7.80 -16.82
C ASP A 174 -10.47 7.45 -15.61
N CYS A 175 -10.54 8.22 -14.52
CA CYS A 175 -9.72 7.98 -13.34
C CYS A 175 -10.44 8.45 -12.09
N GLU A 176 -10.49 7.61 -11.07
CA GLU A 176 -11.15 7.92 -9.80
C GLU A 176 -10.31 7.55 -8.58
N ALA A 177 -9.06 7.10 -8.79
CA ALA A 177 -8.22 6.65 -7.68
C ALA A 177 -6.81 7.19 -7.79
N ILE A 178 -6.31 7.81 -6.72
CA ILE A 178 -4.95 8.32 -6.63
C ILE A 178 -4.32 7.98 -5.27
N VAL A 179 -3.02 7.70 -5.27
CA VAL A 179 -2.22 7.47 -4.06
C VAL A 179 -0.97 8.33 -4.12
N ALA A 180 -0.77 9.19 -3.13
CA ALA A 180 0.45 9.99 -3.00
C ALA A 180 1.46 9.31 -2.07
N ASP A 181 2.71 9.27 -2.51
CA ASP A 181 3.88 8.90 -1.72
C ASP A 181 4.77 10.15 -1.51
N ALA A 182 5.96 9.96 -0.96
CA ALA A 182 6.89 11.06 -0.64
C ALA A 182 7.22 11.91 -1.88
N ASP A 183 7.49 11.29 -3.03
CA ASP A 183 8.01 11.94 -4.24
C ASP A 183 7.16 11.70 -5.50
N SER A 184 6.14 10.87 -5.43
CA SER A 184 5.32 10.50 -6.57
C SER A 184 3.83 10.35 -6.24
N ILE A 185 3.00 10.47 -7.27
CA ILE A 185 1.57 10.22 -7.23
C ILE A 185 1.29 9.12 -8.23
N THR A 186 0.67 8.06 -7.77
CA THR A 186 0.17 6.96 -8.58
C THR A 186 -1.31 7.19 -8.86
N LEU A 187 -1.70 7.09 -10.14
CA LEU A 187 -3.09 7.17 -10.57
C LEU A 187 -3.53 5.80 -11.09
N PHE A 188 -4.74 5.39 -10.74
CA PHE A 188 -5.35 4.15 -11.20
C PHE A 188 -6.58 4.48 -12.03
N SER A 189 -6.57 4.10 -13.30
CA SER A 189 -7.69 4.40 -14.21
C SER A 189 -8.91 3.54 -13.93
N LYS A 190 -10.11 4.10 -14.21
CA LYS A 190 -11.39 3.43 -14.22
C LYS A 190 -11.72 3.06 -15.66
N ASN A 191 -11.30 1.87 -16.07
CA ASN A 191 -11.42 1.45 -17.45
C ASN A 191 -12.80 0.86 -17.76
N TRP A 192 -13.65 1.63 -18.37
CA TRP A 192 -14.99 1.19 -18.81
C TRP A 192 -14.93 0.19 -19.96
N GLY A 193 -13.92 0.29 -20.83
CA GLY A 193 -13.82 -0.50 -22.05
C GLY A 193 -13.34 -1.93 -21.83
N ASP A 194 -12.41 -2.17 -20.91
CA ASP A 194 -11.76 -3.47 -20.72
C ASP A 194 -11.82 -4.00 -19.27
N LEU A 195 -12.40 -3.24 -18.32
CA LEU A 195 -12.52 -3.58 -16.89
C LEU A 195 -11.17 -3.88 -16.21
N GLN A 196 -10.10 -3.33 -16.75
CA GLN A 196 -8.78 -3.30 -16.11
C GLN A 196 -8.58 -1.97 -15.38
N THR A 197 -7.46 -1.82 -14.70
CA THR A 197 -6.92 -0.53 -14.30
C THR A 197 -5.54 -0.38 -14.88
N ARG A 198 -5.22 0.81 -15.39
CA ARG A 198 -3.87 1.22 -15.77
C ARG A 198 -3.28 2.05 -14.64
N ARG A 199 -2.02 1.82 -14.37
CA ARG A 199 -1.28 2.58 -13.38
C ARG A 199 -0.39 3.60 -14.07
N TYR A 200 -0.60 4.87 -13.71
CA TYR A 200 0.22 5.98 -14.19
C TYR A 200 0.96 6.63 -13.04
N ARG A 201 2.02 7.36 -13.35
CA ARG A 201 2.83 8.06 -12.36
C ARG A 201 3.06 9.51 -12.74
N LEU A 202 2.96 10.37 -11.73
CA LEU A 202 3.32 11.78 -11.74
C LEU A 202 4.27 12.07 -10.57
N PRO A 203 5.14 13.09 -10.64
CA PRO A 203 5.84 13.61 -9.46
C PRO A 203 4.84 14.31 -8.51
N THR A 204 5.27 14.69 -7.31
CA THR A 204 4.40 15.42 -6.36
C THR A 204 4.33 16.92 -6.64
N PHE A 205 5.12 17.43 -7.57
CA PHE A 205 5.11 18.83 -8.00
C PHE A 205 5.65 19.03 -9.41
N TRP A 206 5.00 19.94 -10.18
CA TRP A 206 5.44 20.43 -11.50
C TRP A 206 4.77 21.77 -11.80
N THR A 207 5.29 22.52 -12.79
CA THR A 207 4.81 23.87 -13.16
C THR A 207 4.15 23.91 -14.53
N ASP A 208 4.65 23.12 -15.49
CA ASP A 208 4.09 23.03 -16.84
C ASP A 208 3.18 21.81 -16.97
N THR A 209 2.34 21.75 -18.01
CA THR A 209 1.56 20.53 -18.26
C THR A 209 2.46 19.37 -18.63
N ILE A 210 2.38 18.24 -17.89
CA ILE A 210 3.24 17.08 -18.10
C ILE A 210 2.44 15.81 -18.44
N ALA A 211 3.12 14.82 -18.98
CA ALA A 211 2.54 13.51 -19.24
C ALA A 211 2.52 12.64 -17.97
N ALA A 212 1.35 12.12 -17.59
CA ALA A 212 1.27 11.01 -16.65
C ALA A 212 1.78 9.75 -17.35
N GLN A 213 2.90 9.18 -16.83
CA GLN A 213 3.58 8.07 -17.47
C GLN A 213 2.85 6.75 -17.18
N LEU A 214 2.43 6.05 -18.22
CA LEU A 214 1.89 4.69 -18.10
C LEU A 214 3.01 3.76 -17.61
N ILE A 215 2.74 3.03 -16.54
CA ILE A 215 3.68 2.09 -15.91
C ILE A 215 3.31 0.66 -16.29
N ASP A 216 2.09 0.24 -15.97
CA ASP A 216 1.56 -1.11 -16.19
C ASP A 216 0.03 -1.14 -16.13
N SER A 217 -0.54 -2.32 -16.15
CA SER A 217 -1.98 -2.53 -15.99
C SER A 217 -2.27 -3.81 -15.22
N PHE A 218 -3.46 -3.86 -14.62
CA PHE A 218 -3.93 -5.01 -13.87
C PHE A 218 -5.41 -5.29 -14.18
N ASN A 219 -5.73 -6.57 -14.42
CA ASN A 219 -7.12 -6.98 -14.60
C ASN A 219 -7.84 -7.03 -13.25
N VAL A 220 -8.57 -5.98 -12.95
CA VAL A 220 -9.37 -5.86 -11.71
C VAL A 220 -10.76 -6.48 -11.85
N ASP A 221 -11.18 -6.81 -13.06
CA ASP A 221 -12.51 -7.33 -13.40
C ASP A 221 -13.62 -6.44 -12.82
N GLY A 222 -13.51 -5.13 -13.08
CA GLY A 222 -14.45 -4.13 -12.58
C GLY A 222 -13.94 -2.70 -12.79
N LEU A 223 -14.54 -1.76 -12.09
CA LEU A 223 -14.27 -0.33 -12.16
C LEU A 223 -13.70 0.14 -10.81
N ILE A 224 -12.49 0.69 -10.82
CA ILE A 224 -11.85 1.23 -9.61
C ILE A 224 -12.40 2.63 -9.35
N THR A 225 -12.80 2.90 -8.10
CA THR A 225 -13.43 4.16 -7.67
C THR A 225 -12.62 4.91 -6.61
N ASP A 226 -11.73 4.25 -5.88
CA ASP A 226 -10.79 4.94 -4.99
C ASP A 226 -9.64 4.00 -4.62
N ALA A 227 -8.57 4.56 -4.06
CA ALA A 227 -7.43 3.81 -3.55
C ALA A 227 -6.83 4.46 -2.31
N CYS A 228 -6.34 3.63 -1.41
CA CYS A 228 -5.49 4.08 -0.31
C CYS A 228 -4.31 3.14 -0.11
N ALA A 229 -3.24 3.63 0.50
CA ALA A 229 -2.06 2.82 0.75
C ALA A 229 -1.39 3.14 2.08
N ASP A 230 -0.78 2.12 2.66
CA ASP A 230 0.31 2.24 3.62
C ASP A 230 1.61 2.04 2.85
N THR A 231 2.25 3.15 2.45
CA THR A 231 3.45 3.11 1.60
C THR A 231 4.69 2.63 2.37
N ILE A 232 4.66 2.67 3.70
CA ILE A 232 5.75 2.18 4.55
C ILE A 232 5.72 0.64 4.62
N GLU A 233 4.52 0.09 4.81
CA GLU A 233 4.33 -1.36 4.93
C GLU A 233 4.07 -2.03 3.57
N HIS A 234 4.19 -1.30 2.46
CA HIS A 234 3.94 -1.79 1.09
C HIS A 234 2.59 -2.51 0.98
N ARG A 235 1.51 -1.81 1.35
CA ARG A 235 0.12 -2.27 1.24
C ARG A 235 -0.73 -1.26 0.53
N SER A 236 -1.48 -1.70 -0.45
CA SER A 236 -2.43 -0.85 -1.19
C SER A 236 -3.79 -1.51 -1.29
N TYR A 237 -4.82 -0.70 -1.28
CA TYR A 237 -6.21 -1.14 -1.35
C TYR A 237 -6.87 -0.37 -2.49
N LEU A 238 -7.41 -1.12 -3.47
CA LEU A 238 -8.18 -0.53 -4.56
C LEU A 238 -9.65 -0.88 -4.35
N LEU A 239 -10.47 0.12 -4.07
CA LEU A 239 -11.92 0.00 -3.99
C LEU A 239 -12.49 0.03 -5.40
N GLY A 240 -13.55 -0.73 -5.64
CA GLY A 240 -14.25 -0.67 -6.91
C GLY A 240 -15.56 -1.43 -6.88
N TYR A 241 -16.24 -1.39 -8.01
CA TYR A 241 -17.46 -2.18 -8.22
C TYR A 241 -17.49 -2.83 -9.59
N LYS A 242 -18.32 -3.85 -9.73
CA LYS A 242 -18.63 -4.50 -11.00
C LYS A 242 -20.12 -4.42 -11.27
N ASN A 243 -20.48 -3.93 -12.46
CA ASN A 243 -21.86 -3.95 -12.93
C ASN A 243 -22.20 -5.35 -13.47
N ASN A 244 -23.12 -6.03 -12.79
CA ASN A 244 -23.59 -7.37 -13.18
C ASN A 244 -24.85 -7.33 -14.07
N GLY A 245 -25.12 -6.18 -14.67
CA GLY A 245 -26.30 -5.92 -15.50
C GLY A 245 -27.43 -5.27 -14.72
N SER A 246 -28.31 -4.56 -15.44
CA SER A 246 -29.49 -3.87 -14.87
C SER A 246 -29.18 -2.92 -13.72
N ASN A 247 -28.02 -2.29 -13.73
CA ASN A 247 -27.53 -1.40 -12.64
C ASN A 247 -27.44 -2.08 -11.28
N PHE A 248 -27.20 -3.39 -11.26
CA PHE A 248 -26.88 -4.11 -10.05
C PHE A 248 -25.38 -4.24 -9.91
N TYR A 249 -24.83 -3.45 -8.98
CA TYR A 249 -23.39 -3.41 -8.72
C TYR A 249 -23.04 -4.29 -7.53
N THR A 250 -21.89 -4.99 -7.63
CA THR A 250 -21.21 -5.62 -6.48
C THR A 250 -19.90 -4.90 -6.23
N SER A 251 -19.66 -4.49 -4.99
CA SER A 251 -18.45 -3.79 -4.59
C SER A 251 -17.40 -4.75 -4.12
N PHE A 252 -16.14 -4.42 -4.41
CA PHE A 252 -14.99 -5.21 -4.02
C PHE A 252 -13.83 -4.30 -3.56
N VAL A 253 -12.89 -4.92 -2.86
CA VAL A 253 -11.59 -4.33 -2.56
C VAL A 253 -10.51 -5.30 -3.01
N TRP A 254 -9.59 -4.86 -3.86
CA TRP A 254 -8.33 -5.53 -4.08
C TRP A 254 -7.35 -5.15 -2.98
N CYS A 255 -6.91 -6.12 -2.19
CA CYS A 255 -5.81 -5.99 -1.27
C CYS A 255 -4.53 -6.40 -1.97
N LEU A 256 -3.55 -5.50 -2.00
CA LEU A 256 -2.25 -5.66 -2.63
C LEU A 256 -1.18 -5.52 -1.54
N TRP A 257 -0.32 -6.51 -1.36
CA TRP A 257 0.72 -6.46 -0.32
C TRP A 257 1.93 -7.30 -0.70
N ASP A 258 3.01 -7.16 0.08
CA ASP A 258 4.26 -7.89 -0.13
C ASP A 258 4.83 -7.67 -1.55
N TYR A 259 4.60 -6.48 -2.09
CA TYR A 259 5.18 -6.04 -3.35
C TYR A 259 6.49 -5.28 -3.11
N GLN A 260 7.35 -5.26 -4.12
CA GLN A 260 8.66 -4.62 -4.01
C GLN A 260 8.61 -3.15 -4.47
N SER A 261 9.17 -2.26 -3.64
CA SER A 261 9.23 -0.82 -3.96
C SER A 261 7.84 -0.25 -4.29
N GLN A 262 7.70 0.34 -5.47
CA GLN A 262 6.46 0.93 -5.95
C GLN A 262 5.76 0.05 -7.01
N ASP A 263 6.15 -1.23 -7.15
CA ASP A 263 5.52 -2.15 -8.09
C ASP A 263 4.36 -2.90 -7.43
N VAL A 264 3.26 -2.16 -7.22
CA VAL A 264 2.11 -2.61 -6.43
C VAL A 264 1.42 -3.87 -6.97
N PHE A 265 1.65 -4.22 -8.24
CA PHE A 265 1.07 -5.42 -8.85
C PHE A 265 2.00 -6.63 -8.85
N SER A 266 3.24 -6.52 -8.35
CA SER A 266 4.21 -7.61 -8.32
C SER A 266 4.04 -8.57 -7.14
N GLY A 267 3.36 -8.12 -6.07
CA GLY A 267 3.16 -8.90 -4.85
C GLY A 267 1.88 -9.73 -4.83
N ASN A 268 1.41 -10.00 -3.63
CA ASN A 268 0.15 -10.70 -3.39
C ASN A 268 -1.04 -9.82 -3.77
N ARG A 269 -2.07 -10.43 -4.38
CA ARG A 269 -3.25 -9.73 -4.88
C ARG A 269 -4.49 -10.56 -4.53
N ARG A 270 -5.28 -10.07 -3.57
CA ARG A 270 -6.50 -10.75 -3.13
C ARG A 270 -7.71 -9.85 -3.31
N ARG A 271 -8.69 -10.34 -4.07
CA ARG A 271 -9.98 -9.69 -4.22
C ARG A 271 -10.90 -10.11 -3.09
N ILE A 272 -11.54 -9.14 -2.45
CA ILE A 272 -12.53 -9.32 -1.38
C ILE A 272 -13.84 -8.69 -1.85
N GLU A 273 -14.88 -9.51 -2.02
CA GLU A 273 -16.23 -9.01 -2.28
C GLU A 273 -16.82 -8.47 -0.99
N VAL A 274 -17.26 -7.20 -0.98
CA VAL A 274 -17.69 -6.52 0.26
C VAL A 274 -19.18 -6.27 0.35
N GLY A 275 -19.93 -6.53 -0.73
CA GLY A 275 -21.38 -6.41 -0.74
C GLY A 275 -21.92 -5.94 -2.08
N ASN A 276 -23.14 -5.45 -2.09
CA ASN A 276 -23.82 -4.99 -3.29
C ASN A 276 -24.51 -3.65 -3.08
N VAL A 277 -24.97 -3.04 -4.17
CA VAL A 277 -25.60 -1.71 -4.20
C VAL A 277 -26.77 -1.56 -3.23
N LEU A 278 -27.56 -2.62 -3.00
CA LEU A 278 -28.74 -2.54 -2.11
C LEU A 278 -28.33 -2.31 -0.64
N ASN A 279 -27.19 -2.84 -0.25
CA ASN A 279 -26.67 -2.73 1.11
C ASN A 279 -25.69 -1.55 1.28
N LEU A 280 -24.87 -1.29 0.26
CA LEU A 280 -23.75 -0.36 0.36
C LEU A 280 -24.03 0.99 -0.32
N ALA A 281 -25.03 1.10 -1.22
CA ALA A 281 -25.09 2.13 -2.27
C ALA A 281 -23.88 2.01 -3.21
N GLN A 282 -23.43 3.06 -3.88
CA GLN A 282 -22.27 3.01 -4.75
C GLN A 282 -21.03 3.44 -3.96
N THR A 283 -20.07 2.55 -3.82
CA THR A 283 -18.86 2.79 -3.00
C THR A 283 -17.84 3.62 -3.77
N GLU A 284 -17.46 4.79 -3.21
CA GLU A 284 -16.64 5.79 -3.90
C GLU A 284 -15.45 6.30 -3.07
N GLY A 285 -15.30 5.90 -1.82
CA GLY A 285 -14.18 6.35 -1.00
C GLY A 285 -13.62 5.26 -0.08
N ILE A 286 -12.29 5.19 0.05
CA ILE A 286 -11.61 4.28 0.98
C ILE A 286 -10.43 4.96 1.67
N ALA A 287 -10.36 4.87 3.01
CA ALA A 287 -9.26 5.44 3.79
C ALA A 287 -8.80 4.51 4.89
N LEU A 288 -7.49 4.46 5.14
CA LEU A 288 -6.92 3.71 6.26
C LEU A 288 -6.97 4.49 7.58
N ASN A 289 -7.22 3.80 8.69
CA ASN A 289 -7.04 4.33 10.03
C ASN A 289 -5.90 3.63 10.80
N ALA A 290 -5.57 2.43 10.41
CA ALA A 290 -4.46 1.62 10.90
C ALA A 290 -4.10 0.58 9.84
N ALA A 291 -3.07 -0.23 10.08
CA ALA A 291 -2.74 -1.34 9.21
C ALA A 291 -3.97 -2.25 8.97
N ASN A 292 -4.31 -2.47 7.71
CA ASN A 292 -5.43 -3.33 7.24
C ASN A 292 -6.84 -2.91 7.70
N LYS A 293 -7.00 -1.74 8.34
CA LYS A 293 -8.28 -1.24 8.87
C LYS A 293 -8.57 0.16 8.36
N GLY A 294 -9.84 0.47 8.19
CA GLY A 294 -10.21 1.79 7.71
C GLY A 294 -11.69 1.99 7.50
N TYR A 295 -11.99 2.92 6.62
CA TYR A 295 -13.32 3.39 6.30
C TYR A 295 -13.60 3.23 4.81
N VAL A 296 -14.85 2.94 4.47
CA VAL A 296 -15.39 3.02 3.11
C VAL A 296 -16.58 3.96 3.13
N SER A 297 -16.62 4.92 2.22
CA SER A 297 -17.79 5.75 1.98
C SER A 297 -18.49 5.35 0.69
N SER A 298 -19.78 5.69 0.61
CA SER A 298 -20.59 5.50 -0.59
C SER A 298 -21.44 6.71 -0.86
N GLU A 299 -21.70 6.98 -2.13
CA GLU A 299 -22.64 7.98 -2.58
C GLU A 299 -24.09 7.47 -2.55
N LYS A 300 -25.04 8.37 -2.71
CA LYS A 300 -26.47 8.08 -2.76
C LYS A 300 -26.84 7.43 -4.10
N VAL A 301 -27.55 6.35 -4.05
CA VAL A 301 -28.19 5.78 -5.25
C VAL A 301 -29.67 6.14 -5.25
N ALA A 302 -30.12 6.80 -6.33
CA ALA A 302 -31.51 7.16 -6.54
C ALA A 302 -31.98 6.57 -7.89
N SER A 303 -32.64 5.42 -7.85
CA SER A 303 -33.24 4.78 -9.02
C SER A 303 -34.66 4.35 -8.70
N VAL A 304 -35.03 3.07 -8.83
CA VAL A 304 -36.33 2.53 -8.40
C VAL A 304 -36.48 2.61 -6.87
N ILE A 305 -35.38 2.49 -6.14
CA ILE A 305 -35.29 2.69 -4.70
C ILE A 305 -34.22 3.75 -4.42
N THR A 306 -34.37 4.46 -3.32
CA THR A 306 -33.34 5.40 -2.84
C THR A 306 -32.56 4.77 -1.72
N ILE A 307 -31.25 4.76 -1.84
CA ILE A 307 -30.30 4.28 -0.82
C ILE A 307 -29.44 5.47 -0.43
N ALA A 308 -29.46 5.83 0.84
CA ALA A 308 -28.70 6.96 1.37
C ALA A 308 -27.18 6.72 1.26
N PRO A 309 -26.39 7.79 1.18
CA PRO A 309 -24.94 7.69 1.28
C PRO A 309 -24.55 7.17 2.67
N LYS A 310 -23.46 6.43 2.77
CA LYS A 310 -23.10 5.70 4.00
C LYS A 310 -21.62 5.76 4.28
N LEU A 311 -21.27 5.61 5.56
CA LEU A 311 -19.93 5.37 6.04
C LEU A 311 -19.87 4.01 6.71
N PHE A 312 -18.86 3.23 6.33
CA PHE A 312 -18.58 1.90 6.87
C PHE A 312 -17.17 1.85 7.45
N GLN A 313 -16.92 0.85 8.27
CA GLN A 313 -15.57 0.45 8.65
C GLN A 313 -15.26 -0.97 8.18
N PHE A 314 -13.96 -1.23 7.97
CA PHE A 314 -13.44 -2.55 7.63
C PHE A 314 -12.24 -2.93 8.49
N ASP A 315 -12.02 -4.25 8.62
CA ASP A 315 -10.81 -4.86 9.17
C ASP A 315 -10.44 -6.07 8.32
N PHE A 316 -9.44 -5.89 7.44
CA PHE A 316 -8.96 -6.93 6.55
C PHE A 316 -7.75 -7.69 7.13
N SER A 317 -7.40 -7.50 8.40
CA SER A 317 -6.23 -8.13 9.03
C SER A 317 -6.19 -9.65 8.88
N GLN A 318 -7.35 -10.30 8.90
CA GLN A 318 -7.44 -11.75 8.71
C GLN A 318 -7.11 -12.23 7.28
N PHE A 319 -7.12 -11.33 6.28
CA PHE A 319 -6.91 -11.66 4.88
C PHE A 319 -5.55 -11.19 4.34
N VAL A 320 -5.03 -10.15 4.97
CA VAL A 320 -3.74 -9.54 4.66
C VAL A 320 -2.88 -9.74 5.91
N GLU A 321 -2.61 -11.00 6.24
CA GLU A 321 -1.61 -11.23 7.26
C GLU A 321 -0.32 -10.54 6.81
N PRO A 322 0.43 -9.92 7.76
CA PRO A 322 1.82 -9.67 7.46
C PRO A 322 2.30 -11.03 6.97
N THR A 323 2.70 -11.11 5.70
CA THR A 323 3.49 -12.24 5.28
C THR A 323 4.35 -12.55 6.49
N ALA A 324 4.41 -13.82 6.92
CA ALA A 324 5.61 -14.26 7.55
C ALA A 324 6.72 -14.06 6.48
N SER A 325 6.95 -12.78 6.05
CA SER A 325 8.27 -12.37 5.78
C SER A 325 8.95 -13.02 6.96
N VAL A 326 9.81 -13.95 6.71
CA VAL A 326 10.97 -14.06 7.59
C VAL A 326 11.30 -12.60 7.75
N LYS A 327 10.73 -11.94 8.76
CA LYS A 327 11.17 -10.62 9.23
C LYS A 327 12.63 -10.87 9.27
N PRO A 328 13.47 -10.22 8.44
CA PRO A 328 14.90 -10.44 8.58
C PRO A 328 15.03 -10.30 10.05
N THR A 329 15.14 -11.49 10.71
CA THR A 329 14.89 -11.78 12.14
C THR A 329 15.38 -10.57 12.84
N GLU A 330 14.54 -9.71 13.37
CA GLU A 330 14.69 -8.32 13.75
C GLU A 330 16.15 -7.97 13.62
N ALA A 331 16.51 -7.18 12.58
CA ALA A 331 17.93 -7.00 12.30
C ALA A 331 18.49 -6.63 13.65
N MET A 332 19.19 -7.56 14.26
CA MET A 332 19.67 -7.41 15.65
C MET A 332 20.18 -6.01 15.68
N ASP A 333 19.60 -5.13 16.52
CA ASP A 333 19.88 -3.71 16.55
C ASP A 333 21.38 -3.55 16.30
N PRO A 334 21.82 -2.87 15.26
CA PRO A 334 23.04 -3.19 14.56
C PRO A 334 24.18 -3.23 15.57
N PHE A 335 24.65 -4.48 15.86
CA PHE A 335 25.86 -4.61 16.69
C PHE A 335 26.92 -3.75 16.02
N GLN A 336 27.64 -3.00 16.82
CA GLN A 336 28.73 -2.16 16.34
C GLN A 336 30.04 -2.91 16.44
N LEU A 337 30.78 -2.95 15.34
CA LEU A 337 32.17 -3.40 15.31
C LEU A 337 33.08 -2.16 15.28
N ILE A 338 33.88 -1.98 16.30
CA ILE A 338 34.84 -0.87 16.38
C ILE A 338 36.27 -1.46 16.36
N PRO A 339 36.95 -1.38 15.18
CA PRO A 339 38.30 -1.90 15.10
C PRO A 339 39.31 -1.00 15.83
N HIS A 340 40.10 -1.58 16.71
CA HIS A 340 41.23 -0.97 17.39
C HIS A 340 42.55 -1.53 16.80
N LEU A 341 42.91 -1.05 15.60
CA LEU A 341 43.98 -1.61 14.78
C LEU A 341 45.36 -1.53 15.45
N GLU A 342 45.63 -0.48 16.22
CA GLU A 342 46.91 -0.30 16.96
C GLU A 342 47.02 -1.25 18.14
N GLU A 343 45.88 -1.65 18.73
CA GLU A 343 45.80 -2.52 19.91
C GLU A 343 45.55 -3.97 19.55
N GLY A 344 45.21 -4.24 18.27
CA GLY A 344 45.09 -5.59 17.69
C GLY A 344 43.82 -6.34 18.06
N TYR A 345 42.73 -5.66 18.45
CA TYR A 345 41.43 -6.24 18.71
C TYR A 345 40.30 -5.48 18.01
N THR A 346 39.14 -6.12 17.91
CA THR A 346 37.89 -5.46 17.51
C THR A 346 36.92 -5.47 18.68
N GLU A 347 36.39 -4.29 19.06
CA GLU A 347 35.31 -4.21 20.04
C GLU A 347 33.99 -4.53 19.38
N LEU A 348 33.30 -5.56 19.88
CA LEU A 348 31.93 -5.90 19.51
C LEU A 348 30.98 -5.35 20.55
N MET A 349 30.06 -4.47 20.13
CA MET A 349 28.99 -3.97 20.99
C MET A 349 27.66 -4.62 20.58
N ILE A 350 26.96 -5.22 21.55
CA ILE A 350 25.65 -5.81 21.39
C ILE A 350 24.66 -5.00 22.23
N PRO A 351 23.74 -4.23 21.64
CA PRO A 351 22.97 -3.20 22.36
C PRO A 351 21.83 -3.75 23.24
N MET A 352 21.51 -5.04 23.20
CA MET A 352 20.40 -5.61 23.96
C MET A 352 20.86 -6.68 24.97
N PRO A 353 20.15 -6.87 26.11
CA PRO A 353 20.39 -8.02 26.96
C PRO A 353 20.10 -9.31 26.16
N PHE A 354 21.00 -10.28 26.29
CA PHE A 354 20.88 -11.61 25.69
C PHE A 354 21.10 -12.68 26.74
N ASN A 355 20.55 -13.89 26.52
CA ASN A 355 20.73 -15.03 27.40
C ASN A 355 21.98 -15.84 27.05
N GLN A 356 22.29 -15.95 25.77
CA GLN A 356 23.48 -16.64 25.28
C GLN A 356 24.11 -15.90 24.11
N CYS A 357 25.43 -15.76 24.14
CA CYS A 357 26.19 -15.23 23.03
C CYS A 357 27.46 -16.06 22.80
N MET A 358 27.71 -16.44 21.56
CA MET A 358 28.85 -17.25 21.17
C MET A 358 29.48 -16.70 19.88
N LEU A 359 30.81 -16.76 19.82
CA LEU A 359 31.57 -16.53 18.61
C LEU A 359 32.25 -17.82 18.19
N THR A 360 32.07 -18.23 16.95
CA THR A 360 32.69 -19.44 16.38
C THR A 360 33.57 -19.03 15.20
N ASP A 361 34.83 -19.36 15.22
CA ASP A 361 35.75 -19.13 14.12
C ASP A 361 35.62 -20.18 13.00
N ILE A 362 36.30 -19.96 11.88
CA ILE A 362 36.27 -20.87 10.72
C ILE A 362 36.86 -22.25 10.99
N GLN A 363 37.57 -22.45 12.11
CA GLN A 363 38.10 -23.73 12.57
C GLN A 363 37.14 -24.43 13.54
N GLY A 364 35.96 -23.83 13.82
CA GLY A 364 34.96 -24.37 14.74
C GLY A 364 35.28 -24.15 16.20
N ARG A 365 36.23 -23.30 16.55
CA ARG A 365 36.50 -22.92 17.94
C ARG A 365 35.47 -21.89 18.38
N THR A 366 34.80 -22.20 19.48
CA THR A 366 33.73 -21.37 20.02
C THR A 366 34.15 -20.68 21.29
N ILE A 367 33.86 -19.40 21.40
CA ILE A 367 34.03 -18.58 22.59
C ILE A 367 32.65 -18.18 23.09
N HIS A 368 32.32 -18.55 24.33
CA HIS A 368 31.12 -18.04 24.98
C HIS A 368 31.40 -16.67 25.56
N LEU A 369 30.53 -15.72 25.22
CA LEU A 369 30.63 -14.35 25.70
C LEU A 369 29.66 -14.19 26.89
N GLU A 370 30.20 -13.68 27.99
CA GLU A 370 29.41 -13.42 29.20
C GLU A 370 28.52 -12.19 29.01
N SER A 371 27.51 -12.02 29.86
CA SER A 371 26.43 -11.02 29.75
C SER A 371 26.87 -9.57 29.92
N THR A 372 27.77 -9.09 29.06
CA THR A 372 28.15 -7.67 28.94
C THR A 372 27.80 -7.14 27.55
N ASN A 373 27.62 -5.84 27.44
CA ASN A 373 27.26 -5.23 26.15
C ASN A 373 28.45 -5.00 25.22
N ARG A 374 29.69 -5.23 25.70
CA ARG A 374 30.94 -4.94 24.99
C ARG A 374 31.96 -6.06 25.18
N PHE A 375 32.55 -6.46 24.07
CA PHE A 375 33.56 -7.55 24.06
C PHE A 375 34.76 -7.15 23.23
N ASN A 376 35.95 -7.32 23.75
CA ASN A 376 37.20 -7.16 23.00
C ASN A 376 37.55 -8.49 22.34
N ILE A 377 37.46 -8.55 21.01
CA ILE A 377 37.68 -9.75 20.23
C ILE A 377 39.05 -9.68 19.55
N TYR A 378 39.90 -10.64 19.82
CA TYR A 378 41.29 -10.72 19.32
C TYR A 378 41.41 -11.68 18.13
N VAL A 379 40.30 -12.15 17.54
CA VAL A 379 40.30 -13.02 16.40
C VAL A 379 40.12 -12.17 15.13
N ARG A 380 40.84 -12.52 14.05
CA ARG A 380 40.71 -11.87 12.74
C ARG A 380 40.08 -12.82 11.72
N GLY A 381 39.38 -12.25 10.73
CA GLY A 381 38.75 -12.99 9.65
C GLY A 381 37.28 -13.22 9.89
N PHE A 382 36.72 -14.23 9.22
CA PHE A 382 35.30 -14.55 9.34
C PHE A 382 35.02 -15.32 10.65
N VAL A 383 34.02 -14.84 11.40
CA VAL A 383 33.49 -15.47 12.59
C VAL A 383 31.96 -15.53 12.53
N LEU A 384 31.38 -16.59 13.08
CA LEU A 384 29.95 -16.73 13.26
C LEU A 384 29.57 -16.22 14.65
N LEU A 385 28.85 -15.12 14.72
CA LEU A 385 28.22 -14.63 15.95
C LEU A 385 26.87 -15.29 16.11
N THR A 386 26.66 -15.97 17.23
CA THR A 386 25.37 -16.56 17.62
C THR A 386 24.87 -15.87 18.89
N VAL A 387 23.73 -15.19 18.83
CA VAL A 387 23.06 -14.57 19.97
C VAL A 387 21.68 -15.15 20.10
N ASP A 388 21.37 -15.73 21.24
CA ASP A 388 20.08 -16.40 21.53
C ASP A 388 19.59 -17.32 20.39
N GLY A 389 20.53 -18.10 19.81
CA GLY A 389 20.26 -19.03 18.71
C GLY A 389 20.21 -18.41 17.31
N LYS A 390 20.36 -17.09 17.18
CA LYS A 390 20.44 -16.39 15.87
C LYS A 390 21.89 -16.25 15.44
N ASN A 391 22.14 -16.59 14.16
CA ASN A 391 23.47 -16.62 13.59
C ASN A 391 23.72 -15.44 12.65
N THR A 392 24.85 -14.75 12.82
CA THR A 392 25.31 -13.70 11.90
C THR A 392 26.79 -13.90 11.56
N LEU A 393 27.14 -13.91 10.30
CA LEU A 393 28.51 -14.00 9.85
C LEU A 393 29.15 -12.62 9.88
N LEU A 394 30.26 -12.48 10.63
CA LEU A 394 31.01 -11.24 10.77
C LEU A 394 32.39 -11.38 10.11
N PHE A 395 32.91 -10.27 9.60
CA PHE A 395 34.31 -10.14 9.25
C PHE A 395 35.01 -9.21 10.25
N LEU A 396 35.95 -9.74 10.98
CA LEU A 396 36.76 -8.99 11.94
C LEU A 396 38.08 -8.63 11.26
N PRO A 397 38.39 -7.34 11.09
CA PRO A 397 39.56 -6.86 10.36
C PRO A 397 40.91 -7.17 11.01
#